data_bd5e6fca81d3c7ea7c9cf4842b656d11
#
_entry.id   bd5e6fca81d3c7ea7c9cf4842b656d11
#
_cell.length_a   1.000
_cell.length_b   1.000
_cell.length_c   1.000
_cell.angle_alpha   90.00
_cell.angle_beta   90.00
_cell.angle_gamma   90.00
#
_symmetry.space_group_name_H-M   'P 1'
#
loop_
_entity.id
_entity.type
_entity.pdbx_description
1 polymer ?
#
loop_
_entity_poly.entity_id
_entity_poly.type
_entity_poly.pdbx_seq_one_letter_code
_entity_poly.pdbx_strand_id
1 'polypeptide(L)'
;SLSKAWGIIERFSEDIDLAINRSFFGFKGQLSRTQVKNLRKASCKYISEKFHIFLEKALLKNGVKEFKLSVTEFEESDTDPLAIEIRYKSLVEQQEYLQPRILIEISSRSLIEPYENKKLSSIISEIYPNENFIDHHINVPTVIPTRTLIEKMFLLHEEFQKPKDRKIRSERMTRHLYDISRLMETEYLEKVISDRELYNTIIEHRSKLTKISWVDYDKHSYSTLSFIPPKEIIDDYEKDYEAMKESMFYGETDSFENLIKKLKKLNDRINSLE
;
A
#
# COMPACT_ATOMS: atom_id res chain seq x y z
N SER A 1 6.38 -4.22 -0.22
CA SER A 1 7.45 -3.98 0.76
C SER A 1 7.43 -4.94 1.93
N LEU A 2 6.30 -5.15 2.63
CA LEU A 2 6.22 -6.00 3.83
C LEU A 2 6.62 -7.46 3.60
N SER A 3 6.30 -8.03 2.43
CA SER A 3 6.72 -9.38 2.06
C SER A 3 8.22 -9.42 1.73
N LYS A 4 8.62 -8.87 0.59
CA LYS A 4 9.98 -9.03 0.05
C LYS A 4 11.07 -8.30 0.81
N ALA A 5 10.80 -7.08 1.30
CA ALA A 5 11.83 -6.27 1.95
C ALA A 5 11.95 -6.55 3.45
N TRP A 6 10.88 -6.93 4.10
CA TRP A 6 10.81 -7.10 5.55
C TRP A 6 10.53 -8.53 6.01
N GLY A 7 10.01 -9.41 5.14
CA GLY A 7 9.69 -10.80 5.47
C GLY A 7 8.60 -10.96 6.54
N ILE A 8 7.71 -9.95 6.68
CA ILE A 8 6.71 -9.91 7.75
C ILE A 8 5.42 -10.62 7.36
N ILE A 9 5.06 -10.59 6.07
CA ILE A 9 3.81 -11.17 5.58
C ILE A 9 4.07 -12.32 4.61
N GLU A 10 3.24 -13.35 4.70
CA GLU A 10 3.30 -14.57 3.87
C GLU A 10 2.12 -14.60 2.89
N ARG A 11 1.91 -13.50 2.22
CA ARG A 11 0.96 -13.38 1.12
C ARG A 11 1.59 -12.74 -0.10
N PHE A 12 1.06 -13.07 -1.26
CA PHE A 12 1.45 -12.43 -2.51
C PHE A 12 1.13 -10.93 -2.48
N SER A 13 2.00 -10.14 -3.08
CA SER A 13 1.83 -8.70 -3.23
C SER A 13 1.83 -8.37 -4.71
N GLU A 14 0.68 -7.94 -5.24
CA GLU A 14 0.43 -7.74 -6.67
C GLU A 14 0.88 -6.37 -7.15
N ASP A 15 0.80 -5.37 -6.27
CA ASP A 15 0.99 -3.97 -6.61
C ASP A 15 2.38 -3.49 -6.20
N ILE A 16 2.93 -2.58 -6.99
CA ILE A 16 4.17 -1.84 -6.69
C ILE A 16 3.79 -0.39 -6.42
N ASP A 17 3.90 0.03 -5.16
CA ASP A 17 3.67 1.42 -4.77
C ASP A 17 4.98 2.21 -4.84
N LEU A 18 5.03 3.21 -5.71
CA LEU A 18 6.18 4.11 -5.86
C LEU A 18 5.86 5.52 -5.39
N ALA A 19 6.73 6.06 -4.54
CA ALA A 19 6.67 7.45 -4.13
C ALA A 19 7.76 8.26 -4.85
N ILE A 20 7.36 9.24 -5.67
CA ILE A 20 8.31 10.19 -6.25
C ILE A 20 8.49 11.35 -5.28
N ASN A 21 9.74 11.61 -4.90
CA ASN A 21 10.04 12.76 -4.07
C ASN A 21 9.59 14.05 -4.77
N ARG A 22 8.74 14.81 -4.10
CA ARG A 22 8.18 16.07 -4.63
C ARG A 22 9.25 17.11 -5.01
N SER A 23 10.45 17.00 -4.42
CA SER A 23 11.58 17.84 -4.81
C SER A 23 12.05 17.60 -6.25
N PHE A 24 11.78 16.42 -6.83
CA PHE A 24 12.01 16.12 -8.24
C PHE A 24 11.21 17.06 -9.16
N PHE A 25 10.03 17.48 -8.71
CA PHE A 25 9.19 18.45 -9.41
C PHE A 25 9.42 19.90 -8.95
N GLY A 26 10.45 20.15 -8.12
CA GLY A 26 10.78 21.49 -7.62
C GLY A 26 9.98 21.94 -6.39
N PHE A 27 9.15 21.06 -5.80
CA PHE A 27 8.34 21.40 -4.62
C PHE A 27 9.06 21.00 -3.33
N LYS A 28 9.19 21.95 -2.38
CA LYS A 28 9.88 21.76 -1.09
C LYS A 28 9.06 22.35 0.05
N GLY A 29 9.31 21.87 1.26
CA GLY A 29 8.69 22.41 2.49
C GLY A 29 7.19 22.20 2.57
N GLN A 30 6.48 23.06 3.31
CA GLN A 30 5.03 23.05 3.40
C GLN A 30 4.41 23.61 2.12
N LEU A 31 3.41 22.90 1.59
CA LEU A 31 2.76 23.27 0.33
C LEU A 31 1.38 23.88 0.58
N SER A 32 1.07 24.98 -0.11
CA SER A 32 -0.29 25.53 -0.20
C SER A 32 -1.19 24.59 -1.04
N ARG A 33 -2.51 24.78 -0.95
CA ARG A 33 -3.49 24.02 -1.76
C ARG A 33 -3.19 24.09 -3.27
N THR A 34 -2.85 25.28 -3.74
CA THR A 34 -2.50 25.49 -5.15
C THR A 34 -1.22 24.75 -5.53
N GLN A 35 -0.22 24.75 -4.67
CA GLN A 35 1.02 24.02 -4.89
C GLN A 35 0.79 22.50 -4.87
N VAL A 36 -0.06 21.98 -3.99
CA VAL A 36 -0.45 20.55 -4.00
C VAL A 36 -1.11 20.16 -5.33
N LYS A 37 -2.05 21.00 -5.83
CA LYS A 37 -2.68 20.77 -7.14
C LYS A 37 -1.65 20.82 -8.28
N ASN A 38 -0.72 21.76 -8.25
CA ASN A 38 0.33 21.87 -9.27
C ASN A 38 1.32 20.69 -9.20
N LEU A 39 1.65 20.20 -8.01
CA LEU A 39 2.46 19.00 -7.82
C LEU A 39 1.77 17.78 -8.44
N ARG A 40 0.47 17.57 -8.18
CA ARG A 40 -0.32 16.48 -8.77
C ARG A 40 -0.30 16.54 -10.30
N LYS A 41 -0.53 17.75 -10.88
CA LYS A 41 -0.45 17.94 -12.33
C LYS A 41 0.92 17.62 -12.90
N ALA A 42 1.98 18.06 -12.24
CA ALA A 42 3.36 17.79 -12.67
C ALA A 42 3.67 16.28 -12.62
N SER A 43 3.23 15.60 -11.57
CA SER A 43 3.35 14.15 -11.41
C SER A 43 2.59 13.39 -12.49
N CYS A 44 1.29 13.69 -12.65
CA CYS A 44 0.44 13.07 -13.64
C CYS A 44 1.02 13.21 -15.05
N LYS A 45 1.42 14.42 -15.42
CA LYS A 45 2.07 14.70 -16.72
C LYS A 45 3.38 13.92 -16.91
N TYR A 46 4.23 13.88 -15.88
CA TYR A 46 5.49 13.15 -15.95
C TYR A 46 5.26 11.65 -16.14
N ILE A 47 4.32 11.06 -15.41
CA ILE A 47 4.03 9.63 -15.49
C ILE A 47 3.44 9.28 -16.86
N SER A 48 2.44 10.07 -17.32
CA SER A 48 1.71 9.80 -18.57
C SER A 48 2.49 10.12 -19.84
N GLU A 49 3.44 11.06 -19.80
CA GLU A 49 4.17 11.48 -21.02
C GLU A 49 5.61 10.97 -21.09
N LYS A 50 6.26 10.69 -19.93
CA LYS A 50 7.69 10.38 -19.89
C LYS A 50 8.03 9.07 -19.21
N PHE A 51 7.53 8.86 -17.99
CA PHE A 51 7.97 7.73 -17.17
C PHE A 51 7.55 6.39 -17.77
N HIS A 52 6.32 6.27 -18.29
CA HIS A 52 5.85 5.04 -18.92
C HIS A 52 6.71 4.66 -20.15
N ILE A 53 7.10 5.65 -20.98
CA ILE A 53 7.97 5.42 -22.16
C ILE A 53 9.36 4.96 -21.71
N PHE A 54 9.90 5.58 -20.66
CA PHE A 54 11.19 5.18 -20.08
C PHE A 54 11.13 3.74 -19.55
N LEU A 55 10.06 3.39 -18.83
CA LEU A 55 9.86 2.05 -18.28
C LEU A 55 9.76 1.00 -19.38
N GLU A 56 8.98 1.26 -20.43
CA GLU A 56 8.84 0.37 -21.58
C GLU A 56 10.21 0.10 -22.25
N LYS A 57 10.96 1.16 -22.52
CA LYS A 57 12.32 1.04 -23.10
C LYS A 57 13.26 0.26 -22.17
N ALA A 58 13.17 0.49 -20.86
CA ALA A 58 13.99 -0.22 -19.89
C ALA A 58 13.66 -1.72 -19.85
N LEU A 59 12.39 -2.10 -19.89
CA LEU A 59 11.95 -3.49 -19.95
C LEU A 59 12.46 -4.18 -21.22
N LEU A 60 12.28 -3.56 -22.38
CA LEU A 60 12.78 -4.09 -23.67
C LEU A 60 14.30 -4.26 -23.68
N LYS A 61 15.04 -3.27 -23.17
CA LYS A 61 16.50 -3.33 -23.05
C LYS A 61 16.99 -4.48 -22.16
N ASN A 62 16.22 -4.82 -21.12
CA ASN A 62 16.52 -5.93 -20.21
C ASN A 62 15.91 -7.27 -20.68
N GLY A 63 15.47 -7.36 -21.93
CA GLY A 63 15.04 -8.62 -22.54
C GLY A 63 13.59 -9.03 -22.30
N VAL A 64 12.80 -8.22 -21.62
CA VAL A 64 11.35 -8.47 -21.45
C VAL A 64 10.65 -8.08 -22.75
N LYS A 65 10.05 -9.06 -23.48
CA LYS A 65 9.51 -8.83 -24.83
C LYS A 65 8.00 -9.02 -24.94
N GLU A 66 7.42 -9.91 -24.15
CA GLU A 66 6.00 -10.28 -24.25
C GLU A 66 5.16 -9.59 -23.18
N PHE A 67 4.98 -8.28 -23.32
CA PHE A 67 4.13 -7.50 -22.43
C PHE A 67 3.40 -6.39 -23.17
N LYS A 68 2.31 -5.90 -22.58
CA LYS A 68 1.61 -4.68 -22.98
C LYS A 68 1.65 -3.71 -21.80
N LEU A 69 2.24 -2.55 -22.00
CA LEU A 69 2.29 -1.49 -21.01
C LEU A 69 1.29 -0.40 -21.37
N SER A 70 0.51 0.06 -20.41
CA SER A 70 -0.42 1.18 -20.57
C SER A 70 -0.51 2.00 -19.28
N VAL A 71 -0.71 3.30 -19.42
CA VAL A 71 -1.14 4.15 -18.32
C VAL A 71 -2.63 3.91 -18.11
N THR A 72 -3.09 3.74 -16.87
CA THR A 72 -4.51 3.58 -16.57
C THR A 72 -5.30 4.84 -16.97
N GLU A 73 -6.55 4.66 -17.34
CA GLU A 73 -7.42 5.79 -17.69
C GLU A 73 -7.54 6.77 -16.52
N PHE A 74 -7.50 8.05 -16.83
CA PHE A 74 -7.65 9.12 -15.86
C PHE A 74 -8.43 10.29 -16.50
N GLU A 75 -9.37 10.84 -15.74
CA GLU A 75 -10.24 11.91 -16.22
C GLU A 75 -9.63 13.30 -15.98
N GLU A 76 -8.89 13.45 -14.88
CA GLU A 76 -8.36 14.74 -14.46
C GLU A 76 -6.84 14.83 -14.62
N SER A 77 -6.37 15.97 -15.11
CA SER A 77 -4.93 16.25 -15.32
C SER A 77 -4.10 16.28 -14.03
N ASP A 78 -4.74 16.20 -12.87
CA ASP A 78 -4.13 16.16 -11.55
C ASP A 78 -4.43 14.86 -10.78
N THR A 79 -4.72 13.76 -11.49
CA THR A 79 -4.85 12.42 -10.91
C THR A 79 -3.54 11.99 -10.24
N ASP A 80 -3.62 11.65 -8.96
CA ASP A 80 -2.51 11.18 -8.16
C ASP A 80 -3.05 10.34 -6.97
N PRO A 81 -2.72 9.07 -6.82
CA PRO A 81 -1.77 8.32 -7.63
C PRO A 81 -2.25 8.08 -9.07
N LEU A 82 -1.31 7.95 -10.00
CA LEU A 82 -1.55 7.46 -11.36
C LEU A 82 -0.88 6.10 -11.51
N ALA A 83 -1.57 5.15 -12.13
CA ALA A 83 -1.06 3.80 -12.26
C ALA A 83 -0.62 3.47 -13.70
N ILE A 84 0.41 2.62 -13.79
CA ILE A 84 0.85 1.97 -15.01
C ILE A 84 0.55 0.49 -14.88
N GLU A 85 -0.14 -0.07 -15.85
CA GLU A 85 -0.42 -1.49 -15.94
C GLU A 85 0.52 -2.15 -16.94
N ILE A 86 1.17 -3.25 -16.52
CA ILE A 86 1.99 -4.11 -17.37
C ILE A 86 1.29 -5.47 -17.42
N ARG A 87 0.64 -5.77 -18.53
CA ARG A 87 0.01 -7.08 -18.78
C ARG A 87 1.00 -8.01 -19.45
N TYR A 88 1.05 -9.25 -18.98
CA TYR A 88 1.88 -10.32 -19.54
C TYR A 88 1.06 -11.58 -19.78
N LYS A 89 1.58 -12.48 -20.63
CA LYS A 89 0.94 -13.77 -20.86
C LYS A 89 1.17 -14.69 -19.66
N SER A 90 0.08 -15.16 -19.04
CA SER A 90 0.17 -16.18 -18.01
C SER A 90 0.70 -17.49 -18.56
N LEU A 91 1.59 -18.14 -17.81
CA LEU A 91 2.10 -19.49 -18.09
C LEU A 91 1.33 -20.58 -17.33
N VAL A 92 0.43 -20.17 -16.42
CA VAL A 92 -0.40 -21.05 -15.59
C VAL A 92 -1.87 -20.66 -15.77
N GLU A 93 -2.78 -21.55 -15.35
CA GLU A 93 -4.21 -21.23 -15.32
C GLU A 93 -4.47 -19.95 -14.53
N GLN A 94 -5.32 -19.09 -15.13
CA GLN A 94 -5.68 -17.83 -14.50
C GLN A 94 -6.66 -18.07 -13.36
N GLN A 95 -6.39 -17.45 -12.22
CA GLN A 95 -7.32 -17.38 -11.11
C GLN A 95 -8.13 -16.07 -11.21
N GLU A 96 -9.40 -16.11 -10.84
CA GLU A 96 -10.24 -14.89 -10.86
C GLU A 96 -9.69 -13.76 -10.00
N TYR A 97 -9.11 -14.11 -8.86
CA TYR A 97 -8.59 -13.13 -7.89
C TYR A 97 -7.26 -12.50 -8.34
N LEU A 98 -6.38 -13.24 -9.02
CA LEU A 98 -5.07 -12.78 -9.47
C LEU A 98 -5.05 -12.61 -11.00
N GLN A 99 -4.94 -11.39 -11.45
CA GLN A 99 -4.81 -11.06 -12.87
C GLN A 99 -3.35 -11.15 -13.34
N PRO A 100 -3.06 -11.60 -14.58
CA PRO A 100 -1.70 -11.65 -15.13
C PRO A 100 -1.20 -10.25 -15.52
N ARG A 101 -1.05 -9.40 -14.52
CA ARG A 101 -0.59 -8.03 -14.64
C ARG A 101 0.27 -7.62 -13.46
N ILE A 102 1.09 -6.62 -13.68
CA ILE A 102 1.74 -5.84 -12.63
C ILE A 102 1.13 -4.45 -12.65
N LEU A 103 0.61 -4.00 -11.51
CA LEU A 103 0.12 -2.64 -11.34
C LEU A 103 1.17 -1.83 -10.58
N ILE A 104 1.59 -0.70 -11.16
CA ILE A 104 2.55 0.22 -10.55
C ILE A 104 1.81 1.51 -10.24
N GLU A 105 1.45 1.72 -8.99
CA GLU A 105 0.84 2.95 -8.51
C GLU A 105 1.92 3.96 -8.12
N ILE A 106 1.87 5.15 -8.71
CA ILE A 106 2.90 6.17 -8.55
C ILE A 106 2.28 7.44 -8.01
N SER A 107 2.78 7.91 -6.85
CA SER A 107 2.30 9.13 -6.20
C SER A 107 3.45 10.07 -5.85
N SER A 108 3.23 11.36 -6.03
CA SER A 108 4.11 12.43 -5.56
C SER A 108 3.68 13.01 -4.21
N ARG A 109 2.48 12.63 -3.74
CA ARG A 109 1.94 13.08 -2.45
C ARG A 109 2.31 12.17 -1.30
N SER A 110 2.82 10.97 -1.57
CA SER A 110 3.22 10.05 -0.52
C SER A 110 4.31 10.65 0.36
N LEU A 111 4.23 10.38 1.64
CA LEU A 111 5.32 10.67 2.56
C LEU A 111 6.53 9.83 2.13
N ILE A 112 7.72 10.41 2.06
CA ILE A 112 8.92 9.68 1.67
C ILE A 112 9.57 9.04 2.89
N GLU A 113 9.73 9.80 3.94
CA GLU A 113 10.40 9.37 5.17
C GLU A 113 9.39 8.92 6.24
N PRO A 114 9.75 8.03 7.14
CA PRO A 114 11.04 7.32 7.16
C PRO A 114 11.10 6.10 6.23
N TYR A 115 12.29 5.81 5.71
CA TYR A 115 12.58 4.64 4.88
C TYR A 115 13.96 4.05 5.19
N GLU A 116 14.19 2.81 4.76
CA GLU A 116 15.49 2.14 4.77
C GLU A 116 15.81 1.56 3.40
N ASN A 117 17.11 1.48 3.06
CA ASN A 117 17.54 0.77 1.86
C ASN A 117 17.55 -0.73 2.12
N LYS A 118 16.77 -1.47 1.34
CA LYS A 118 16.67 -2.94 1.41
C LYS A 118 17.24 -3.57 0.14
N LYS A 119 17.97 -4.67 0.31
CA LYS A 119 18.39 -5.53 -0.80
C LYS A 119 17.23 -6.43 -1.17
N LEU A 120 16.83 -6.38 -2.42
CA LEU A 120 15.76 -7.21 -2.96
C LEU A 120 16.30 -8.12 -4.06
N SER A 121 15.75 -9.33 -4.11
CA SER A 121 15.95 -10.32 -5.19
C SER A 121 14.60 -10.92 -5.57
N SER A 122 14.51 -11.62 -6.69
CA SER A 122 13.30 -12.36 -7.03
C SER A 122 13.14 -13.56 -6.09
N ILE A 123 11.88 -14.02 -5.92
CA ILE A 123 11.59 -15.26 -5.15
C ILE A 123 12.33 -16.45 -5.79
N ILE A 124 12.39 -16.49 -7.12
CA ILE A 124 13.09 -17.55 -7.86
C ILE A 124 14.57 -17.57 -7.49
N SER A 125 15.22 -16.40 -7.46
CA SER A 125 16.65 -16.31 -7.08
C SER A 125 16.90 -16.70 -5.61
N GLU A 126 15.94 -16.50 -4.72
CA GLU A 126 16.06 -16.93 -3.32
C GLU A 126 15.93 -18.45 -3.17
N ILE A 127 15.04 -19.07 -3.96
CA ILE A 127 14.81 -20.52 -3.93
C ILE A 127 15.94 -21.27 -4.66
N TYR A 128 16.46 -20.69 -5.75
CA TYR A 128 17.48 -21.30 -6.63
C TYR A 128 18.75 -20.44 -6.73
N PRO A 129 19.48 -20.21 -5.61
CA PRO A 129 20.57 -19.24 -5.56
C PRO A 129 21.80 -19.56 -6.40
N ASN A 130 21.93 -20.82 -6.88
CA ASN A 130 23.09 -21.30 -7.65
C ASN A 130 22.81 -21.44 -9.14
N GLU A 131 21.65 -21.06 -9.62
CA GLU A 131 21.26 -21.20 -11.02
C GLU A 131 21.71 -20.01 -11.88
N ASN A 132 21.92 -20.27 -13.17
CA ASN A 132 22.43 -19.26 -14.12
C ASN A 132 21.44 -18.14 -14.45
N PHE A 133 20.18 -18.28 -14.04
CA PHE A 133 19.09 -17.30 -14.26
C PHE A 133 18.82 -16.43 -13.05
N ILE A 134 19.66 -16.45 -12.02
CA ILE A 134 19.48 -15.61 -10.82
C ILE A 134 19.61 -14.13 -11.13
N ASP A 135 18.76 -13.34 -10.50
CA ASP A 135 18.82 -11.88 -10.57
C ASP A 135 19.87 -11.33 -9.59
N HIS A 136 20.51 -10.25 -9.99
CA HIS A 136 21.33 -9.48 -9.07
C HIS A 136 20.46 -8.76 -8.03
N HIS A 137 20.94 -8.71 -6.79
CA HIS A 137 20.28 -7.90 -5.77
C HIS A 137 20.24 -6.42 -6.19
N ILE A 138 19.08 -5.80 -5.99
CA ILE A 138 18.90 -4.36 -6.14
C ILE A 138 18.67 -3.72 -4.77
N ASN A 139 19.21 -2.51 -4.57
CA ASN A 139 18.93 -1.72 -3.37
C ASN A 139 17.74 -0.81 -3.64
N VAL A 140 16.70 -0.93 -2.81
CA VAL A 140 15.46 -0.16 -2.95
C VAL A 140 15.16 0.59 -1.66
N PRO A 141 15.00 1.93 -1.71
CA PRO A 141 14.47 2.68 -0.58
C PRO A 141 13.05 2.18 -0.26
N THR A 142 12.88 1.63 0.93
CA THR A 142 11.63 0.95 1.32
C THR A 142 11.10 1.55 2.60
N VAL A 143 9.81 1.89 2.60
CA VAL A 143 9.11 2.41 3.78
C VAL A 143 9.25 1.47 4.96
N ILE A 144 9.47 2.02 6.15
CA ILE A 144 9.60 1.22 7.38
C ILE A 144 8.25 0.64 7.83
N PRO A 145 8.23 -0.53 8.49
CA PRO A 145 7.00 -1.19 8.90
C PRO A 145 6.15 -0.39 9.91
N THR A 146 6.77 0.40 10.79
CA THR A 146 6.06 1.28 11.73
C THR A 146 5.13 2.24 11.00
N ARG A 147 5.65 2.94 10.00
CA ARG A 147 4.84 3.83 9.17
C ARG A 147 3.74 3.08 8.43
N THR A 148 4.07 1.93 7.83
CA THR A 148 3.10 1.11 7.10
C THR A 148 1.96 0.63 8.01
N LEU A 149 2.26 0.28 9.27
CA LEU A 149 1.25 -0.11 10.26
C LEU A 149 0.26 1.03 10.53
N ILE A 150 0.76 2.23 10.81
CA ILE A 150 -0.08 3.42 11.05
C ILE A 150 -0.94 3.75 9.82
N GLU A 151 -0.34 3.76 8.64
CA GLU A 151 -1.05 4.07 7.39
C GLU A 151 -2.16 3.07 7.07
N LYS A 152 -1.97 1.78 7.36
CA LYS A 152 -3.01 0.76 7.19
C LYS A 152 -4.15 0.90 8.20
N MET A 153 -3.84 1.21 9.46
CA MET A 153 -4.87 1.50 10.47
C MET A 153 -5.68 2.74 10.06
N PHE A 154 -5.03 3.80 9.59
CA PHE A 154 -5.73 5.01 9.12
C PHE A 154 -6.58 4.76 7.88
N LEU A 155 -6.07 3.97 6.92
CA LEU A 155 -6.83 3.64 5.72
C LEU A 155 -8.16 2.96 6.06
N LEU A 156 -8.13 1.98 6.97
CA LEU A 156 -9.35 1.29 7.42
C LEU A 156 -10.24 2.21 8.24
N HIS A 157 -9.67 2.98 9.17
CA HIS A 157 -10.40 3.94 9.96
C HIS A 157 -11.16 4.96 9.10
N GLU A 158 -10.49 5.55 8.11
CA GLU A 158 -11.07 6.51 7.17
C GLU A 158 -12.13 5.87 6.27
N GLU A 159 -11.92 4.62 5.86
CA GLU A 159 -12.90 3.87 5.07
C GLU A 159 -14.18 3.61 5.87
N PHE A 160 -14.06 3.27 7.16
CA PHE A 160 -15.21 2.98 8.03
C PHE A 160 -15.94 4.24 8.52
N GLN A 161 -15.37 5.43 8.34
CA GLN A 161 -16.02 6.72 8.59
C GLN A 161 -16.87 7.22 7.42
N LYS A 162 -16.97 6.48 6.33
CA LYS A 162 -17.82 6.87 5.20
C LYS A 162 -19.27 7.11 5.65
N PRO A 163 -19.90 8.20 5.18
CA PRO A 163 -21.30 8.47 5.48
C PRO A 163 -22.19 7.37 4.89
N LYS A 164 -23.39 7.20 5.46
CA LYS A 164 -24.30 6.09 5.14
C LYS A 164 -24.76 6.01 3.67
N ASP A 165 -24.69 7.12 2.94
CA ASP A 165 -24.98 7.20 1.52
C ASP A 165 -23.83 6.71 0.62
N ARG A 166 -22.67 6.38 1.20
CA ARG A 166 -21.51 5.86 0.49
C ARG A 166 -21.19 4.44 0.90
N LYS A 167 -21.06 3.56 -0.10
CA LYS A 167 -20.68 2.17 0.15
C LYS A 167 -19.27 2.09 0.76
N ILE A 168 -19.16 1.39 1.88
CA ILE A 168 -17.87 0.99 2.44
C ILE A 168 -17.32 -0.13 1.55
N ARG A 169 -16.06 -0.01 1.17
CA ARG A 169 -15.38 -0.99 0.31
C ARG A 169 -14.98 -2.21 1.15
N SER A 170 -15.32 -3.40 0.66
CA SER A 170 -14.88 -4.68 1.24
C SER A 170 -13.86 -5.40 0.36
N GLU A 171 -14.05 -5.32 -0.95
CA GLU A 171 -13.19 -6.00 -1.92
C GLU A 171 -11.72 -5.60 -1.76
N ARG A 172 -10.85 -6.61 -1.59
CA ARG A 172 -9.41 -6.48 -1.38
C ARG A 172 -9.00 -5.66 -0.15
N MET A 173 -9.93 -5.46 0.79
CA MET A 173 -9.65 -4.68 2.00
C MET A 173 -9.11 -5.54 3.15
N THR A 174 -9.45 -6.82 3.18
CA THR A 174 -9.00 -7.74 4.24
C THR A 174 -7.50 -7.98 4.25
N ARG A 175 -6.82 -7.73 3.12
CA ARG A 175 -5.36 -7.70 3.07
C ARG A 175 -4.74 -6.71 4.07
N HIS A 176 -5.42 -5.61 4.36
CA HIS A 176 -4.94 -4.63 5.35
C HIS A 176 -5.13 -5.15 6.78
N LEU A 177 -6.23 -5.84 7.05
CA LEU A 177 -6.46 -6.50 8.35
C LEU A 177 -5.39 -7.57 8.61
N TYR A 178 -5.12 -8.42 7.63
CA TYR A 178 -4.07 -9.42 7.72
C TYR A 178 -2.68 -8.78 7.94
N ASP A 179 -2.33 -7.76 7.18
CA ASP A 179 -1.05 -7.09 7.32
C ASP A 179 -0.88 -6.46 8.71
N ILE A 180 -1.94 -5.84 9.27
CA ILE A 180 -1.93 -5.32 10.64
C ILE A 180 -1.72 -6.45 11.64
N SER A 181 -2.41 -7.59 11.47
CA SER A 181 -2.27 -8.74 12.38
C SER A 181 -0.85 -9.33 12.40
N ARG A 182 -0.17 -9.32 11.25
CA ARG A 182 1.24 -9.77 11.17
C ARG A 182 2.20 -8.74 11.76
N LEU A 183 1.97 -7.45 11.50
CA LEU A 183 2.77 -6.36 12.02
C LEU A 183 2.67 -6.23 13.54
N MET A 184 1.49 -6.49 14.13
CA MET A 184 1.31 -6.42 15.59
C MET A 184 2.08 -7.49 16.35
N GLU A 185 2.47 -8.58 15.71
CA GLU A 185 3.28 -9.66 16.28
C GLU A 185 4.79 -9.37 16.22
N THR A 186 5.18 -8.18 15.73
CA THR A 186 6.58 -7.75 15.59
C THR A 186 6.92 -6.62 16.57
N GLU A 187 8.21 -6.33 16.68
CA GLU A 187 8.73 -5.18 17.48
C GLU A 187 8.19 -3.81 16.99
N TYR A 188 7.67 -3.76 15.77
CA TYR A 188 7.19 -2.50 15.17
C TYR A 188 5.93 -1.97 15.84
N LEU A 189 5.11 -2.82 16.47
CA LEU A 189 3.96 -2.36 17.23
C LEU A 189 4.39 -1.47 18.41
N GLU A 190 5.36 -1.92 19.22
CA GLU A 190 5.82 -1.15 20.37
C GLU A 190 6.47 0.18 19.93
N LYS A 191 7.16 0.18 18.80
CA LYS A 191 7.71 1.41 18.20
C LYS A 191 6.60 2.38 17.79
N VAL A 192 5.51 1.88 17.20
CA VAL A 192 4.34 2.72 16.84
C VAL A 192 3.68 3.32 18.08
N ILE A 193 3.50 2.52 19.14
CA ILE A 193 2.88 2.98 20.37
C ILE A 193 3.72 4.07 21.07
N SER A 194 5.04 3.98 20.98
CA SER A 194 5.97 4.92 21.62
C SER A 194 6.27 6.17 20.79
N ASP A 195 6.06 6.11 19.46
CA ASP A 195 6.44 7.20 18.54
C ASP A 195 5.23 8.07 18.18
N ARG A 196 4.82 8.92 19.12
CA ARG A 196 3.74 9.90 18.91
C ARG A 196 4.08 10.95 17.83
N GLU A 197 5.35 11.23 17.63
CA GLU A 197 5.78 12.19 16.62
C GLU A 197 5.52 11.67 15.21
N LEU A 198 5.87 10.42 14.93
CA LEU A 198 5.56 9.77 13.64
C LEU A 198 4.04 9.71 13.41
N TYR A 199 3.27 9.33 14.43
CA TYR A 199 1.81 9.27 14.35
C TYR A 199 1.21 10.63 13.95
N ASN A 200 1.59 11.69 14.64
CA ASN A 200 1.13 13.06 14.35
C ASN A 200 1.60 13.56 12.98
N THR A 201 2.82 13.23 12.58
CA THR A 201 3.36 13.57 11.26
C THR A 201 2.53 12.95 10.14
N ILE A 202 2.10 11.71 10.31
CA ILE A 202 1.25 11.02 9.32
C ILE A 202 -0.15 11.66 9.27
N ILE A 203 -0.76 11.99 10.41
CA ILE A 203 -2.05 12.72 10.45
C ILE A 203 -1.93 14.06 9.71
N GLU A 204 -0.93 14.87 10.07
CA GLU A 204 -0.71 16.17 9.44
C GLU A 204 -0.52 16.05 7.92
N HIS A 205 0.28 15.08 7.51
CA HIS A 205 0.50 14.78 6.10
C HIS A 205 -0.81 14.41 5.39
N ARG A 206 -1.61 13.50 5.98
CA ARG A 206 -2.88 13.04 5.40
C ARG A 206 -3.90 14.17 5.33
N SER A 207 -4.02 14.99 6.37
CA SER A 207 -4.93 16.14 6.40
C SER A 207 -4.64 17.18 5.30
N LYS A 208 -3.37 17.33 4.91
CA LYS A 208 -2.92 18.30 3.90
C LYS A 208 -2.93 17.75 2.48
N LEU A 209 -2.47 16.51 2.30
CA LEU A 209 -2.18 15.94 0.98
C LEU A 209 -3.21 14.90 0.52
N THR A 210 -3.78 14.11 1.42
CA THR A 210 -4.83 13.13 1.11
C THR A 210 -6.22 13.78 1.20
N LYS A 211 -6.51 14.43 2.29
CA LYS A 211 -7.70 15.25 2.56
C LYS A 211 -9.01 14.61 2.09
N ILE A 212 -9.37 13.51 2.71
CA ILE A 212 -10.65 12.84 2.45
C ILE A 212 -11.80 13.70 3.00
N SER A 213 -12.80 14.00 2.19
CA SER A 213 -13.84 15.01 2.49
C SER A 213 -14.75 14.66 3.67
N TRP A 214 -14.88 13.39 4.02
CA TRP A 214 -15.72 12.92 5.13
C TRP A 214 -14.93 12.61 6.40
N VAL A 215 -13.62 12.83 6.40
CA VAL A 215 -12.75 12.56 7.55
C VAL A 215 -12.41 13.86 8.26
N ASP A 216 -12.66 13.89 9.56
CA ASP A 216 -12.25 14.96 10.46
C ASP A 216 -10.89 14.62 11.08
N TYR A 217 -9.81 15.09 10.46
CA TYR A 217 -8.45 14.81 10.90
C TYR A 217 -8.10 15.43 12.27
N ASP A 218 -8.84 16.44 12.71
CA ASP A 218 -8.63 17.04 14.04
C ASP A 218 -9.10 16.09 15.17
N LYS A 219 -9.94 15.10 14.82
CA LYS A 219 -10.38 14.05 15.73
C LYS A 219 -9.59 12.75 15.65
N HIS A 220 -8.61 12.68 14.74
CA HIS A 220 -7.73 11.53 14.68
C HIS A 220 -6.83 11.48 15.91
N SER A 221 -7.05 10.51 16.77
CA SER A 221 -6.23 10.22 17.96
C SER A 221 -6.20 8.72 18.22
N TYR A 222 -5.31 8.28 19.07
CA TYR A 222 -5.31 6.88 19.49
C TYR A 222 -6.67 6.44 20.05
N SER A 223 -7.30 7.27 20.87
CA SER A 223 -8.58 6.95 21.51
C SER A 223 -9.79 6.87 20.55
N THR A 224 -9.70 7.48 19.38
CA THR A 224 -10.78 7.49 18.37
C THR A 224 -10.51 6.52 17.20
N LEU A 225 -9.30 5.98 17.11
CA LEU A 225 -8.93 5.09 16.03
C LEU A 225 -9.75 3.79 16.04
N SER A 226 -10.38 3.44 14.91
CA SER A 226 -11.14 2.21 14.75
C SER A 226 -10.87 1.61 13.37
N PHE A 227 -10.22 0.47 13.35
CA PHE A 227 -9.90 -0.27 12.12
C PHE A 227 -10.57 -1.65 12.08
N ILE A 228 -11.61 -1.85 12.91
CA ILE A 228 -12.41 -3.08 12.92
C ILE A 228 -13.63 -2.87 12.00
N PRO A 229 -13.91 -3.81 11.07
CA PRO A 229 -15.05 -3.70 10.19
C PRO A 229 -16.37 -3.57 11.00
N PRO A 230 -17.24 -2.60 10.63
CA PRO A 230 -18.59 -2.50 11.19
C PRO A 230 -19.39 -3.79 11.01
N LYS A 231 -20.34 -4.04 11.93
CA LYS A 231 -21.14 -5.29 11.91
C LYS A 231 -21.91 -5.48 10.62
N GLU A 232 -22.33 -4.39 9.99
CA GLU A 232 -23.16 -4.38 8.79
C GLU A 232 -22.44 -4.91 7.55
N ILE A 233 -21.09 -4.95 7.57
CA ILE A 233 -20.27 -5.38 6.43
C ILE A 233 -19.31 -6.52 6.79
N ILE A 234 -19.41 -7.06 7.99
CA ILE A 234 -18.46 -8.08 8.47
C ILE A 234 -18.46 -9.34 7.60
N ASP A 235 -19.65 -9.75 7.12
CA ASP A 235 -19.82 -10.91 6.25
C ASP A 235 -19.16 -10.70 4.87
N ASP A 236 -19.16 -9.46 4.36
CA ASP A 236 -18.50 -9.14 3.10
C ASP A 236 -16.98 -9.17 3.26
N TYR A 237 -16.47 -8.76 4.44
CA TYR A 237 -15.05 -8.87 4.78
C TYR A 237 -14.63 -10.33 4.97
N GLU A 238 -15.47 -11.18 5.57
CA GLU A 238 -15.19 -12.60 5.70
C GLU A 238 -15.07 -13.27 4.33
N LYS A 239 -16.00 -13.00 3.40
CA LYS A 239 -15.94 -13.51 2.03
C LYS A 239 -14.67 -13.07 1.29
N ASP A 240 -14.30 -11.78 1.40
CA ASP A 240 -13.05 -11.27 0.80
C ASP A 240 -11.82 -11.94 1.41
N TYR A 241 -11.82 -12.19 2.72
CA TYR A 241 -10.72 -12.88 3.40
C TYR A 241 -10.55 -14.32 2.94
N GLU A 242 -11.65 -15.09 2.82
CA GLU A 242 -11.58 -16.49 2.36
C GLU A 242 -11.13 -16.56 0.88
N ALA A 243 -11.62 -15.67 0.02
CA ALA A 243 -11.16 -15.58 -1.37
C ALA A 243 -9.65 -15.23 -1.46
N MET A 244 -9.18 -14.35 -0.58
CA MET A 244 -7.76 -14.00 -0.48
C MET A 244 -6.92 -15.17 0.03
N LYS A 245 -7.41 -15.97 0.99
CA LYS A 245 -6.71 -17.17 1.49
C LYS A 245 -6.45 -18.19 0.38
N GLU A 246 -7.43 -18.44 -0.46
CA GLU A 246 -7.30 -19.41 -1.55
C GLU A 246 -6.29 -18.97 -2.62
N SER A 247 -6.11 -17.66 -2.82
CA SER A 247 -5.40 -17.13 -3.99
C SER A 247 -4.06 -16.48 -3.67
N MET A 248 -3.89 -15.91 -2.47
CA MET A 248 -2.75 -15.05 -2.17
C MET A 248 -1.84 -15.55 -1.06
N PHE A 249 -2.33 -16.37 -0.14
CA PHE A 249 -1.49 -16.85 0.96
C PHE A 249 -0.63 -18.05 0.55
N TYR A 250 0.62 -18.06 1.02
CA TYR A 250 1.54 -19.18 0.90
C TYR A 250 2.06 -19.67 2.26
N GLY A 251 1.62 -19.05 3.36
CA GLY A 251 1.87 -19.46 4.73
C GLY A 251 0.59 -19.80 5.49
N GLU A 252 0.75 -20.20 6.74
CA GLU A 252 -0.38 -20.45 7.63
C GLU A 252 -1.10 -19.14 8.00
N THR A 253 -2.42 -19.21 8.08
CA THR A 253 -3.27 -18.08 8.40
C THR A 253 -4.32 -18.42 9.44
N ASP A 254 -4.68 -17.42 10.25
CA ASP A 254 -5.80 -17.54 11.18
C ASP A 254 -7.15 -17.71 10.44
N SER A 255 -8.16 -18.23 11.12
CA SER A 255 -9.54 -18.04 10.68
C SER A 255 -9.92 -16.54 10.75
N PHE A 256 -10.90 -16.12 9.96
CA PHE A 256 -11.37 -14.74 9.99
C PHE A 256 -11.83 -14.31 11.39
N GLU A 257 -12.53 -15.19 12.10
CA GLU A 257 -12.96 -14.93 13.48
C GLU A 257 -11.77 -14.65 14.41
N ASN A 258 -10.72 -15.49 14.35
CA ASN A 258 -9.52 -15.30 15.16
C ASN A 258 -8.77 -14.02 14.78
N LEU A 259 -8.68 -13.72 13.49
CA LEU A 259 -8.10 -12.46 13.00
C LEU A 259 -8.82 -11.25 13.62
N ILE A 260 -10.14 -11.21 13.51
CA ILE A 260 -10.95 -10.10 14.07
C ILE A 260 -10.81 -10.02 15.60
N LYS A 261 -10.75 -11.15 16.29
CA LYS A 261 -10.54 -11.20 17.75
C LYS A 261 -9.19 -10.62 18.16
N LYS A 262 -8.11 -10.96 17.44
CA LYS A 262 -6.77 -10.38 17.66
C LYS A 262 -6.78 -8.87 17.42
N LEU A 263 -7.36 -8.44 16.31
CA LEU A 263 -7.41 -7.02 15.94
C LEU A 263 -8.25 -6.18 16.90
N LYS A 264 -9.35 -6.71 17.42
CA LYS A 264 -10.15 -6.03 18.47
C LYS A 264 -9.29 -5.77 19.71
N LYS A 265 -8.54 -6.76 20.19
CA LYS A 265 -7.63 -6.58 21.33
C LYS A 265 -6.59 -5.51 21.07
N LEU A 266 -6.04 -5.46 19.85
CA LEU A 266 -5.10 -4.42 19.46
C LEU A 266 -5.78 -3.04 19.43
N ASN A 267 -6.96 -2.94 18.84
CA ASN A 267 -7.72 -1.69 18.76
C ASN A 267 -8.01 -1.15 20.18
N ASP A 268 -8.49 -2.01 21.09
CA ASP A 268 -8.77 -1.64 22.48
C ASP A 268 -7.49 -1.18 23.21
N ARG A 269 -6.36 -1.88 22.98
CA ARG A 269 -5.06 -1.48 23.52
C ARG A 269 -4.64 -0.10 23.03
N ILE A 270 -4.76 0.15 21.72
CA ILE A 270 -4.41 1.46 21.13
C ILE A 270 -5.32 2.54 21.68
N ASN A 271 -6.63 2.28 21.78
CA ASN A 271 -7.59 3.26 22.29
C ASN A 271 -7.40 3.59 23.77
N SER A 272 -6.71 2.73 24.53
CA SER A 272 -6.32 2.99 25.91
C SER A 272 -5.05 3.84 26.08
N LEU A 273 -4.37 4.17 24.98
CA LEU A 273 -3.19 5.06 24.98
C LEU A 273 -3.66 6.52 24.94
N GLU A 274 -3.46 7.25 26.01
CA GLU A 274 -3.71 8.70 26.10
C GLU A 274 -2.47 9.55 25.77
#